data_94f0e4c5e621ce73c6316df1d8a8fdca
#
_entry.id   94f0e4c5e621ce73c6316df1d8a8fdca
#
_cell.length_a   1.000
_cell.length_b   1.000
_cell.length_c   1.000
_cell.angle_alpha   90.00
_cell.angle_beta   90.00
_cell.angle_gamma   90.00
#
_symmetry.space_group_name_H-M   'P 1'
#
loop_
_entity.id
_entity.type
_entity.pdbx_description
1 polymer ?
#
loop_
_entity_poly.entity_id
_entity_poly.type
_entity_poly.pdbx_seq_one_letter_code
_entity_poly.pdbx_strand_id
1 'polypeptide(L)'
;MTLQEEITRRRTFAVIAHPDAGKTTLTEKLLLFGGAIHVAGAVKSNKIKKGATSDFMEIERQRGISVATSVMGFEYQGRKINILDTPGHEDFAEDTYRTLTAVDSVIIVIDGAKGVESQTRKLMDVCRMRQTPVIVFVNKLDRPCKDPFDLLDEIEKELRIRVRPLSFPISSGDTFKGVYNIYEKNLTLFTSDERQTADASTVEINDLASPELDEYITERYANQLREDTELVEGVYDAFDREAYLRAELAPVFFGSAVNNFGVKELLECFIRIAPSPRPAPTETRIVEPAEAKMTGFVFKIHANMDPNHRDRIA
;
A
#
# COMPACT_ATOMS: atom_id res chain seq x y z
N MET A 1 -27.25 12.16 0.44
CA MET A 1 -25.82 12.44 0.35
C MET A 1 -25.62 13.54 -0.67
N THR A 2 -24.98 14.61 -0.31
CA THR A 2 -24.66 15.73 -1.21
C THR A 2 -23.46 15.37 -2.11
N LEU A 3 -23.26 16.10 -3.21
CA LEU A 3 -22.09 15.93 -4.07
C LEU A 3 -20.77 16.08 -3.26
N GLN A 4 -20.71 17.06 -2.37
CA GLN A 4 -19.54 17.31 -1.55
C GLN A 4 -19.24 16.15 -0.56
N GLU A 5 -20.26 15.56 0.03
CA GLU A 5 -20.10 14.36 0.87
C GLU A 5 -19.59 13.18 0.08
N GLU A 6 -20.12 12.98 -1.14
CA GLU A 6 -19.67 11.89 -2.02
C GLU A 6 -18.21 12.08 -2.47
N ILE A 7 -17.79 13.30 -2.81
CA ILE A 7 -16.38 13.61 -3.12
C ILE A 7 -15.49 13.33 -1.91
N THR A 8 -15.86 13.84 -0.73
CA THR A 8 -15.05 13.74 0.48
C THR A 8 -14.83 12.29 0.93
N ARG A 9 -15.78 11.39 0.68
CA ARG A 9 -15.65 9.99 1.08
C ARG A 9 -14.81 9.13 0.13
N ARG A 10 -14.53 9.57 -1.10
CA ARG A 10 -13.79 8.78 -2.10
C ARG A 10 -12.29 8.79 -1.87
N ARG A 11 -11.66 7.65 -2.12
CA ARG A 11 -10.21 7.46 -2.14
C ARG A 11 -9.85 6.61 -3.34
N THR A 12 -9.03 7.14 -4.23
CA THR A 12 -8.57 6.42 -5.42
C THR A 12 -7.06 6.36 -5.42
N PHE A 13 -6.51 5.16 -5.44
CA PHE A 13 -5.06 4.97 -5.44
C PHE A 13 -4.61 3.83 -6.33
N ALA A 14 -3.37 3.92 -6.79
CA ALA A 14 -2.68 2.84 -7.47
C ALA A 14 -1.73 2.12 -6.52
N VAL A 15 -1.55 0.83 -6.73
CA VAL A 15 -0.46 0.06 -6.12
C VAL A 15 0.60 -0.19 -7.18
N ILE A 16 1.82 0.26 -6.94
CA ILE A 16 2.96 0.11 -7.84
C ILE A 16 4.12 -0.59 -7.13
N ALA A 17 4.90 -1.33 -7.89
CA ALA A 17 6.04 -2.06 -7.36
C ALA A 17 6.98 -2.51 -8.47
N HIS A 18 8.21 -2.84 -8.10
CA HIS A 18 9.05 -3.74 -8.93
C HIS A 18 8.41 -5.13 -8.99
N PRO A 19 8.59 -5.90 -10.09
CA PRO A 19 8.12 -7.28 -10.15
C PRO A 19 8.54 -8.11 -8.93
N ASP A 20 7.64 -8.97 -8.47
CA ASP A 20 7.84 -9.84 -7.31
C ASP A 20 7.97 -9.16 -5.93
N ALA A 21 7.85 -7.83 -5.81
CA ALA A 21 7.86 -7.16 -4.49
C ALA A 21 6.62 -7.49 -3.61
N GLY A 22 5.58 -8.11 -4.20
CA GLY A 22 4.38 -8.55 -3.49
C GLY A 22 3.17 -7.64 -3.68
N LYS A 23 3.15 -6.85 -4.75
CA LYS A 23 2.07 -5.95 -5.13
C LYS A 23 0.70 -6.64 -5.13
N THR A 24 0.52 -7.68 -5.93
CA THR A 24 -0.75 -8.43 -6.04
C THR A 24 -1.18 -9.02 -4.70
N THR A 25 -0.22 -9.52 -3.90
CA THR A 25 -0.51 -10.03 -2.56
C THR A 25 -1.04 -8.93 -1.66
N LEU A 26 -0.42 -7.74 -1.66
CA LEU A 26 -0.89 -6.60 -0.88
C LEU A 26 -2.30 -6.17 -1.33
N THR A 27 -2.53 -6.06 -2.63
CA THR A 27 -3.84 -5.70 -3.20
C THR A 27 -4.93 -6.68 -2.75
N GLU A 28 -4.69 -7.98 -2.86
CA GLU A 28 -5.63 -9.02 -2.39
C GLU A 28 -5.91 -8.92 -0.88
N LYS A 29 -4.91 -8.57 -0.08
CA LYS A 29 -5.09 -8.40 1.37
C LYS A 29 -5.86 -7.12 1.70
N LEU A 30 -5.64 -6.04 1.00
CA LEU A 30 -6.43 -4.82 1.15
C LEU A 30 -7.92 -5.08 0.82
N LEU A 31 -8.20 -5.85 -0.22
CA LEU A 31 -9.56 -6.28 -0.57
C LEU A 31 -10.17 -7.21 0.50
N LEU A 32 -9.37 -8.11 1.08
CA LEU A 32 -9.80 -8.99 2.16
C LEU A 32 -10.19 -8.19 3.42
N PHE A 33 -9.32 -7.29 3.88
CA PHE A 33 -9.60 -6.43 5.02
C PHE A 33 -10.75 -5.45 4.76
N GLY A 34 -10.91 -5.01 3.52
CA GLY A 34 -12.04 -4.21 3.07
C GLY A 34 -13.35 -4.98 2.94
N GLY A 35 -13.35 -6.30 3.15
CA GLY A 35 -14.54 -7.15 3.01
C GLY A 35 -15.02 -7.36 1.58
N ALA A 36 -14.23 -6.94 0.58
CA ALA A 36 -14.58 -7.10 -0.84
C ALA A 36 -14.42 -8.55 -1.33
N ILE A 37 -13.56 -9.31 -0.69
CA ILE A 37 -13.34 -10.75 -0.95
C ILE A 37 -13.30 -11.51 0.38
N HIS A 38 -13.71 -12.78 0.36
CA HIS A 38 -13.70 -13.62 1.56
C HIS A 38 -12.41 -14.43 1.74
N VAL A 39 -11.65 -14.64 0.68
CA VAL A 39 -10.38 -15.38 0.69
C VAL A 39 -9.43 -14.72 -0.31
N ALA A 40 -8.27 -14.30 0.16
CA ALA A 40 -7.24 -13.75 -0.71
C ALA A 40 -6.62 -14.84 -1.59
N GLY A 41 -6.41 -14.52 -2.87
CA GLY A 41 -5.68 -15.35 -3.81
C GLY A 41 -4.16 -15.16 -3.67
N ALA A 42 -3.36 -16.04 -4.29
CA ALA A 42 -1.91 -15.91 -4.37
C ALA A 42 -1.39 -16.28 -5.74
N VAL A 43 -0.43 -15.51 -6.24
CA VAL A 43 0.12 -15.65 -7.59
C VAL A 43 1.04 -16.88 -7.71
N LYS A 44 1.75 -17.25 -6.67
CA LYS A 44 2.81 -18.30 -6.73
C LYS A 44 2.69 -19.41 -5.67
N SER A 45 1.49 -19.70 -5.17
CA SER A 45 1.36 -20.78 -4.18
C SER A 45 0.73 -22.05 -4.78
N ASN A 46 1.53 -23.11 -4.89
CA ASN A 46 1.04 -24.45 -5.25
C ASN A 46 0.01 -25.02 -4.23
N LYS A 47 -0.22 -24.34 -3.11
CA LYS A 47 -1.16 -24.75 -2.06
C LYS A 47 -2.51 -24.04 -2.12
N ILE A 48 -2.62 -22.94 -2.87
CA ILE A 48 -3.86 -22.16 -2.97
C ILE A 48 -4.45 -22.39 -4.36
N LYS A 49 -5.62 -23.04 -4.43
CA LYS A 49 -6.32 -23.37 -5.68
C LYS A 49 -7.01 -22.16 -6.34
N LYS A 50 -7.05 -21.00 -5.69
CA LYS A 50 -7.74 -19.80 -6.17
C LYS A 50 -6.72 -18.77 -6.65
N GLY A 51 -6.79 -18.35 -7.93
CA GLY A 51 -5.99 -17.26 -8.47
C GLY A 51 -6.37 -15.91 -7.85
N ALA A 52 -5.49 -14.90 -7.99
CA ALA A 52 -5.75 -13.55 -7.51
C ALA A 52 -6.98 -12.93 -8.19
N THR A 53 -7.75 -12.15 -7.45
CA THR A 53 -8.95 -11.45 -7.97
C THR A 53 -8.59 -10.39 -8.99
N SER A 54 -7.39 -9.80 -8.85
CA SER A 54 -6.82 -8.84 -9.81
C SER A 54 -6.45 -9.47 -11.17
N ASP A 55 -6.12 -10.76 -11.19
CA ASP A 55 -5.67 -11.47 -12.38
C ASP A 55 -6.87 -12.14 -13.08
N PHE A 56 -7.64 -11.36 -13.84
CA PHE A 56 -8.85 -11.85 -14.51
C PHE A 56 -8.59 -12.45 -15.89
N MET A 57 -7.46 -12.14 -16.54
CA MET A 57 -7.09 -12.69 -17.84
C MET A 57 -6.42 -14.08 -17.69
N GLU A 58 -6.74 -14.99 -18.61
CA GLU A 58 -6.16 -16.34 -18.60
C GLU A 58 -4.62 -16.32 -18.72
N ILE A 59 -4.08 -15.39 -19.49
CA ILE A 59 -2.62 -15.21 -19.64
C ILE A 59 -1.96 -14.76 -18.33
N GLU A 60 -2.63 -13.97 -17.50
CA GLU A 60 -2.16 -13.53 -16.19
C GLU A 60 -2.07 -14.73 -15.24
N ARG A 61 -3.12 -15.55 -15.22
CA ARG A 61 -3.17 -16.78 -14.40
C ARG A 61 -2.12 -17.80 -14.81
N GLN A 62 -1.89 -17.97 -16.12
CA GLN A 62 -0.88 -18.91 -16.64
C GLN A 62 0.55 -18.45 -16.35
N ARG A 63 0.84 -17.16 -16.49
CA ARG A 63 2.17 -16.58 -16.26
C ARG A 63 2.45 -16.22 -14.82
N GLY A 64 1.41 -16.06 -13.99
CA GLY A 64 1.51 -15.60 -12.61
C GLY A 64 2.01 -14.17 -12.48
N ILE A 65 1.69 -13.32 -13.46
CA ILE A 65 2.01 -11.88 -13.49
C ILE A 65 0.80 -11.10 -13.97
N SER A 66 0.55 -9.95 -13.37
CA SER A 66 -0.49 -9.03 -13.84
C SER A 66 -0.02 -8.34 -15.13
N VAL A 67 -0.83 -8.43 -16.18
CA VAL A 67 -0.56 -7.88 -17.51
C VAL A 67 -1.34 -6.59 -17.74
N ALA A 68 -2.51 -6.48 -17.11
CA ALA A 68 -3.41 -5.36 -17.29
C ALA A 68 -3.77 -4.72 -15.94
N THR A 69 -4.02 -3.40 -15.96
CA THR A 69 -4.55 -2.69 -14.78
C THR A 69 -5.94 -3.20 -14.45
N SER A 70 -6.17 -3.61 -13.21
CA SER A 70 -7.47 -3.97 -12.66
C SER A 70 -8.01 -2.84 -11.80
N VAL A 71 -9.29 -2.52 -11.94
CA VAL A 71 -9.98 -1.54 -11.09
C VAL A 71 -10.89 -2.30 -10.14
N MET A 72 -10.66 -2.13 -8.85
CA MET A 72 -11.42 -2.80 -7.79
C MET A 72 -11.92 -1.77 -6.80
N GLY A 73 -13.17 -1.91 -6.36
CA GLY A 73 -13.78 -0.97 -5.43
C GLY A 73 -14.44 -1.67 -4.25
N PHE A 74 -14.37 -1.04 -3.07
CA PHE A 74 -15.07 -1.49 -1.87
C PHE A 74 -15.36 -0.30 -0.95
N GLU A 75 -16.17 -0.55 0.08
CA GLU A 75 -16.44 0.43 1.13
C GLU A 75 -15.81 -0.02 2.43
N TYR A 76 -15.11 0.89 3.09
CA TYR A 76 -14.45 0.62 4.36
C TYR A 76 -14.52 1.86 5.26
N GLN A 77 -15.01 1.70 6.49
CA GLN A 77 -15.16 2.78 7.48
C GLN A 77 -15.79 4.06 6.89
N GLY A 78 -16.87 3.91 6.10
CA GLY A 78 -17.59 5.02 5.46
C GLY A 78 -16.87 5.68 4.28
N ARG A 79 -15.71 5.18 3.88
CA ARG A 79 -15.00 5.61 2.66
C ARG A 79 -15.30 4.67 1.50
N LYS A 80 -15.43 5.24 0.30
CA LYS A 80 -15.47 4.47 -0.95
C LYS A 80 -14.06 4.44 -1.53
N ILE A 81 -13.50 3.25 -1.59
CA ILE A 81 -12.11 3.02 -1.97
C ILE A 81 -12.08 2.40 -3.36
N ASN A 82 -11.25 2.97 -4.25
CA ASN A 82 -10.95 2.41 -5.55
C ASN A 82 -9.45 2.10 -5.61
N ILE A 83 -9.12 0.85 -5.86
CA ILE A 83 -7.74 0.38 -6.05
C ILE A 83 -7.53 0.15 -7.55
N LEU A 84 -6.47 0.71 -8.09
CA LEU A 84 -5.98 0.44 -9.42
C LEU A 84 -4.71 -0.40 -9.29
N ASP A 85 -4.84 -1.72 -9.51
CA ASP A 85 -3.70 -2.63 -9.49
C ASP A 85 -3.00 -2.58 -10.85
N THR A 86 -1.75 -2.12 -10.87
CA THR A 86 -0.97 -1.89 -12.10
C THR A 86 -0.09 -3.08 -12.44
N PRO A 87 0.24 -3.32 -13.72
CA PRO A 87 1.29 -4.27 -14.06
C PRO A 87 2.62 -3.88 -13.43
N GLY A 88 3.34 -4.85 -12.85
CA GLY A 88 4.68 -4.60 -12.28
C GLY A 88 5.82 -4.71 -13.29
N HIS A 89 5.59 -5.32 -14.46
CA HIS A 89 6.62 -5.59 -15.46
C HIS A 89 6.89 -4.38 -16.35
N GLU A 90 8.16 -4.17 -16.73
CA GLU A 90 8.58 -3.03 -17.58
C GLU A 90 7.89 -2.99 -18.95
N ASP A 91 7.55 -4.13 -19.51
CA ASP A 91 6.86 -4.24 -20.81
C ASP A 91 5.47 -3.56 -20.82
N PHE A 92 4.90 -3.33 -19.64
CA PHE A 92 3.58 -2.70 -19.45
C PHE A 92 3.67 -1.33 -18.80
N ALA A 93 4.82 -0.67 -18.87
CA ALA A 93 5.07 0.62 -18.23
C ALA A 93 4.09 1.71 -18.70
N GLU A 94 3.69 1.71 -19.99
CA GLU A 94 2.77 2.69 -20.53
C GLU A 94 1.38 2.61 -19.88
N ASP A 95 0.85 1.41 -19.67
CA ASP A 95 -0.41 1.20 -18.95
C ASP A 95 -0.34 1.71 -17.52
N THR A 96 0.80 1.50 -16.86
CA THR A 96 1.05 2.01 -15.51
C THR A 96 1.07 3.54 -15.50
N TYR A 97 1.76 4.18 -16.45
CA TYR A 97 1.82 5.63 -16.55
C TYR A 97 0.44 6.27 -16.79
N ARG A 98 -0.39 5.66 -17.63
CA ARG A 98 -1.77 6.10 -17.85
C ARG A 98 -2.61 5.93 -16.60
N THR A 99 -2.46 4.81 -15.89
CA THR A 99 -3.18 4.53 -14.66
C THR A 99 -2.84 5.54 -13.56
N LEU A 100 -1.57 5.94 -13.45
CA LEU A 100 -1.13 6.96 -12.49
C LEU A 100 -1.74 8.36 -12.75
N THR A 101 -2.33 8.58 -13.94
CA THR A 101 -3.10 9.79 -14.22
C THR A 101 -4.49 9.76 -13.56
N ALA A 102 -5.02 8.58 -13.29
CA ALA A 102 -6.37 8.38 -12.80
C ALA A 102 -6.47 8.29 -11.27
N VAL A 103 -5.37 8.47 -10.54
CA VAL A 103 -5.32 8.29 -9.09
C VAL A 103 -4.92 9.54 -8.34
N ASP A 104 -5.42 9.65 -7.11
CA ASP A 104 -5.13 10.77 -6.22
C ASP A 104 -3.91 10.52 -5.31
N SER A 105 -3.53 9.26 -5.14
CA SER A 105 -2.35 8.83 -4.37
C SER A 105 -1.83 7.49 -4.84
N VAL A 106 -0.65 7.09 -4.35
CA VAL A 106 0.03 5.85 -4.74
C VAL A 106 0.57 5.13 -3.51
N ILE A 107 0.47 3.81 -3.50
CA ILE A 107 1.21 2.95 -2.57
C ILE A 107 2.33 2.28 -3.35
N ILE A 108 3.58 2.52 -2.93
CA ILE A 108 4.77 1.86 -3.46
C ILE A 108 5.11 0.66 -2.58
N VAL A 109 5.20 -0.52 -3.16
CA VAL A 109 5.60 -1.73 -2.45
C VAL A 109 7.08 -2.00 -2.71
N ILE A 110 7.86 -2.14 -1.65
CA ILE A 110 9.30 -2.42 -1.68
C ILE A 110 9.55 -3.78 -1.02
N ASP A 111 10.39 -4.61 -1.64
CA ASP A 111 10.86 -5.86 -1.04
C ASP A 111 11.92 -5.54 0.03
N GLY A 112 11.68 -5.88 1.30
CA GLY A 112 12.59 -5.57 2.41
C GLY A 112 13.98 -6.19 2.30
N ALA A 113 14.11 -7.30 1.56
CA ALA A 113 15.41 -7.91 1.32
C ALA A 113 16.19 -7.23 0.18
N LYS A 114 15.49 -6.72 -0.84
CA LYS A 114 16.11 -6.14 -2.03
C LYS A 114 16.27 -4.62 -1.94
N GLY A 115 15.35 -3.92 -1.27
CA GLY A 115 15.30 -2.46 -1.21
C GLY A 115 14.71 -1.84 -2.47
N VAL A 116 15.20 -0.65 -2.84
CA VAL A 116 14.68 0.12 -3.99
C VAL A 116 15.25 -0.40 -5.30
N GLU A 117 14.40 -0.98 -6.13
CA GLU A 117 14.77 -1.56 -7.43
C GLU A 117 14.47 -0.58 -8.59
N SER A 118 15.01 -0.89 -9.79
CA SER A 118 15.01 0.02 -10.94
C SER A 118 13.63 0.51 -11.36
N GLN A 119 12.64 -0.39 -11.38
CA GLN A 119 11.27 -0.02 -11.78
C GLN A 119 10.62 0.90 -10.76
N THR A 120 10.90 0.71 -9.47
CA THR A 120 10.40 1.59 -8.40
C THR A 120 10.87 3.03 -8.61
N ARG A 121 12.14 3.25 -8.99
CA ARG A 121 12.68 4.59 -9.29
C ARG A 121 11.95 5.24 -10.46
N LYS A 122 11.78 4.52 -11.57
CA LYS A 122 11.07 5.04 -12.76
C LYS A 122 9.63 5.45 -12.43
N LEU A 123 8.93 4.63 -11.65
CA LEU A 123 7.55 4.91 -11.26
C LEU A 123 7.45 6.09 -10.28
N MET A 124 8.42 6.22 -9.39
CA MET A 124 8.51 7.38 -8.48
C MET A 124 8.77 8.68 -9.24
N ASP A 125 9.57 8.65 -10.32
CA ASP A 125 9.76 9.84 -11.16
C ASP A 125 8.44 10.32 -11.79
N VAL A 126 7.57 9.40 -12.19
CA VAL A 126 6.22 9.74 -12.68
C VAL A 126 5.35 10.33 -11.57
N CYS A 127 5.36 9.75 -10.37
CA CYS A 127 4.64 10.30 -9.22
C CYS A 127 5.11 11.72 -8.89
N ARG A 128 6.43 11.97 -8.93
CA ARG A 128 7.02 13.29 -8.69
C ARG A 128 6.60 14.32 -9.73
N MET A 129 6.65 13.97 -11.03
CA MET A 129 6.22 14.89 -12.11
C MET A 129 4.75 15.32 -11.93
N ARG A 130 3.92 14.46 -11.34
CA ARG A 130 2.49 14.70 -11.12
C ARG A 130 2.17 15.25 -9.75
N GLN A 131 3.17 15.38 -8.88
CA GLN A 131 2.98 15.73 -7.46
C GLN A 131 1.95 14.82 -6.78
N THR A 132 1.99 13.53 -7.11
CA THR A 132 1.10 12.53 -6.54
C THR A 132 1.64 12.08 -5.18
N PRO A 133 0.87 12.21 -4.09
CA PRO A 133 1.26 11.72 -2.77
C PRO A 133 1.57 10.22 -2.79
N VAL A 134 2.64 9.84 -2.11
CA VAL A 134 3.15 8.46 -2.07
C VAL A 134 3.21 7.95 -0.65
N ILE A 135 2.74 6.73 -0.42
CA ILE A 135 2.97 5.94 0.79
C ILE A 135 3.87 4.77 0.40
N VAL A 136 4.84 4.45 1.23
CA VAL A 136 5.72 3.30 1.02
C VAL A 136 5.33 2.16 1.94
N PHE A 137 5.25 0.95 1.41
CA PHE A 137 5.07 -0.29 2.17
C PHE A 137 6.26 -1.21 1.95
N VAL A 138 7.10 -1.36 2.99
CA VAL A 138 8.23 -2.30 3.01
C VAL A 138 7.69 -3.67 3.37
N ASN A 139 7.69 -4.56 2.40
CA ASN A 139 7.05 -5.88 2.44
C ASN A 139 8.03 -7.02 2.67
N LYS A 140 7.51 -8.18 3.05
CA LYS A 140 8.22 -9.46 3.20
C LYS A 140 9.13 -9.53 4.41
N LEU A 141 8.79 -8.87 5.51
CA LEU A 141 9.54 -8.96 6.76
C LEU A 141 9.53 -10.34 7.41
N ASP A 142 8.70 -11.25 6.91
CA ASP A 142 8.73 -12.69 7.23
C ASP A 142 9.98 -13.41 6.71
N ARG A 143 10.85 -12.72 6.00
CA ARG A 143 12.14 -13.20 5.47
C ARG A 143 13.28 -12.32 5.98
N PRO A 144 14.53 -12.82 5.93
CA PRO A 144 15.70 -11.98 6.23
C PRO A 144 15.68 -10.74 5.33
N CYS A 145 15.70 -9.56 5.95
CA CYS A 145 15.64 -8.26 5.30
C CYS A 145 16.88 -7.44 5.61
N LYS A 146 17.10 -6.35 4.88
CA LYS A 146 18.02 -5.30 5.24
C LYS A 146 17.60 -4.66 6.57
N ASP A 147 18.51 -3.98 7.22
CA ASP A 147 18.19 -3.19 8.41
C ASP A 147 17.10 -2.15 8.08
N PRO A 148 16.09 -1.93 8.94
CA PRO A 148 15.03 -0.97 8.69
C PRO A 148 15.53 0.46 8.47
N PHE A 149 16.55 0.92 9.20
CA PHE A 149 17.11 2.26 9.02
C PHE A 149 17.90 2.38 7.72
N ASP A 150 18.65 1.34 7.32
CA ASP A 150 19.30 1.29 6.01
C ASP A 150 18.28 1.36 4.87
N LEU A 151 17.12 0.71 5.03
CA LEU A 151 16.02 0.78 4.06
C LEU A 151 15.42 2.17 3.98
N LEU A 152 15.20 2.83 5.11
CA LEU A 152 14.69 4.20 5.15
C LEU A 152 15.65 5.18 4.46
N ASP A 153 16.94 5.07 4.74
CA ASP A 153 18.00 5.82 4.11
C ASP A 153 18.05 5.59 2.58
N GLU A 154 17.95 4.31 2.15
CA GLU A 154 17.92 3.94 0.74
C GLU A 154 16.68 4.54 0.05
N ILE A 155 15.51 4.47 0.68
CA ILE A 155 14.26 5.04 0.15
C ILE A 155 14.39 6.55 -0.02
N GLU A 156 14.90 7.28 0.97
CA GLU A 156 15.11 8.73 0.85
C GLU A 156 16.04 9.09 -0.29
N LYS A 157 17.20 8.44 -0.38
CA LYS A 157 18.23 8.71 -1.38
C LYS A 157 17.76 8.36 -2.79
N GLU A 158 17.23 7.15 -2.97
CA GLU A 158 16.90 6.61 -4.27
C GLU A 158 15.59 7.17 -4.83
N LEU A 159 14.60 7.39 -3.97
CA LEU A 159 13.32 7.98 -4.36
C LEU A 159 13.29 9.50 -4.22
N ARG A 160 14.33 10.13 -3.65
CA ARG A 160 14.48 11.58 -3.48
C ARG A 160 13.25 12.22 -2.86
N ILE A 161 12.77 11.66 -1.77
CA ILE A 161 11.63 12.12 -0.99
C ILE A 161 11.93 11.91 0.49
N ARG A 162 11.58 12.87 1.34
CA ARG A 162 11.68 12.67 2.80
C ARG A 162 10.76 11.54 3.23
N VAL A 163 11.18 10.74 4.18
CA VAL A 163 10.36 9.67 4.74
C VAL A 163 10.00 9.93 6.20
N ARG A 164 8.87 9.39 6.63
CA ARG A 164 8.49 9.27 8.03
C ARG A 164 7.95 7.86 8.28
N PRO A 165 8.65 7.01 9.02
CA PRO A 165 8.09 5.73 9.41
C PRO A 165 6.90 5.94 10.37
N LEU A 166 5.74 5.42 10.00
CA LEU A 166 4.52 5.41 10.81
C LEU A 166 4.32 4.06 11.50
N SER A 167 5.02 3.02 11.05
CA SER A 167 5.15 1.76 11.77
C SER A 167 6.59 1.30 11.75
N PHE A 168 6.97 0.44 12.70
CA PHE A 168 8.31 -0.13 12.78
C PHE A 168 8.26 -1.63 13.07
N PRO A 169 9.12 -2.45 12.44
CA PRO A 169 9.09 -3.89 12.61
C PRO A 169 9.77 -4.31 13.91
N ILE A 170 9.30 -5.39 14.50
CA ILE A 170 9.95 -6.04 15.62
C ILE A 170 10.68 -7.26 15.08
N SER A 171 11.96 -7.06 14.76
CA SER A 171 12.79 -8.05 14.07
C SER A 171 12.35 -8.38 12.64
N SER A 172 13.02 -9.32 12.00
CA SER A 172 12.68 -9.82 10.65
C SER A 172 13.04 -11.30 10.49
N GLY A 173 12.62 -11.92 9.40
CA GLY A 173 12.88 -13.32 9.13
C GLY A 173 12.22 -14.26 10.14
N ASP A 174 12.91 -15.30 10.53
CA ASP A 174 12.41 -16.32 11.47
C ASP A 174 12.14 -15.75 12.88
N THR A 175 12.72 -14.60 13.19
CA THR A 175 12.54 -13.91 14.49
C THR A 175 11.51 -12.80 14.46
N PHE A 176 10.82 -12.60 13.35
CA PHE A 176 9.78 -11.58 13.19
C PHE A 176 8.67 -11.77 14.22
N LYS A 177 8.40 -10.76 15.04
CA LYS A 177 7.42 -10.80 16.13
C LYS A 177 6.14 -10.03 15.81
N GLY A 178 6.22 -9.03 14.96
CA GLY A 178 5.12 -8.15 14.65
C GLY A 178 5.57 -6.77 14.21
N VAL A 179 4.62 -5.84 14.25
CA VAL A 179 4.83 -4.44 13.85
C VAL A 179 4.26 -3.52 14.91
N TYR A 180 5.03 -2.53 15.32
CA TYR A 180 4.55 -1.44 16.17
C TYR A 180 4.13 -0.26 15.30
N ASN A 181 2.87 0.17 15.42
CA ASN A 181 2.37 1.37 14.78
C ASN A 181 2.70 2.58 15.65
N ILE A 182 3.69 3.36 15.25
CA ILE A 182 4.15 4.56 15.97
C ILE A 182 3.07 5.64 15.97
N TYR A 183 2.33 5.74 14.87
CA TYR A 183 1.30 6.77 14.70
C TYR A 183 0.05 6.53 15.55
N GLU A 184 -0.40 5.28 15.65
CA GLU A 184 -1.60 4.87 16.39
C GLU A 184 -1.27 4.36 17.81
N LYS A 185 0.01 4.16 18.12
CA LYS A 185 0.52 3.59 19.38
C LYS A 185 -0.10 2.22 19.72
N ASN A 186 -0.09 1.34 18.75
CA ASN A 186 -0.54 -0.04 18.93
C ASN A 186 0.45 -1.05 18.37
N LEU A 187 0.40 -2.25 18.94
CA LEU A 187 1.26 -3.37 18.60
C LEU A 187 0.41 -4.47 17.95
N THR A 188 0.81 -4.88 16.75
CA THR A 188 0.23 -6.04 16.07
C THR A 188 1.22 -7.20 16.14
N LEU A 189 0.84 -8.26 16.88
CA LEU A 189 1.70 -9.42 17.13
C LEU A 189 1.49 -10.52 16.11
N PHE A 190 2.58 -11.26 15.84
CA PHE A 190 2.56 -12.46 15.03
C PHE A 190 2.19 -13.68 15.89
N THR A 191 1.05 -14.32 15.59
CA THR A 191 0.71 -15.62 16.14
C THR A 191 0.68 -16.66 15.01
N SER A 192 1.37 -17.78 15.23
CA SER A 192 1.59 -18.81 14.19
C SER A 192 0.32 -19.48 13.67
N ASP A 193 -0.78 -19.39 14.41
CA ASP A 193 -2.07 -20.04 14.07
C ASP A 193 -2.98 -19.16 13.20
N GLU A 194 -2.68 -17.89 13.02
CA GLU A 194 -3.56 -16.91 12.36
C GLU A 194 -3.18 -16.60 10.91
N ARG A 195 -2.41 -17.45 10.26
CA ARG A 195 -1.87 -17.24 8.89
C ARG A 195 -2.93 -17.00 7.80
N GLN A 196 -4.21 -17.13 8.11
CA GLN A 196 -5.28 -17.05 7.09
C GLN A 196 -6.50 -16.20 7.48
N THR A 197 -6.59 -15.69 8.70
CA THR A 197 -7.72 -14.86 9.15
C THR A 197 -7.36 -13.39 9.23
N ALA A 198 -8.35 -12.52 9.06
CA ALA A 198 -8.19 -11.07 9.11
C ALA A 198 -7.90 -10.52 10.52
N ASP A 199 -7.91 -11.37 11.54
CA ASP A 199 -7.80 -10.99 12.95
C ASP A 199 -6.42 -11.38 13.51
N ALA A 200 -5.40 -10.54 13.22
CA ALA A 200 -4.18 -10.54 14.02
C ALA A 200 -4.49 -9.94 15.40
N SER A 201 -3.89 -10.48 16.46
CA SER A 201 -4.06 -9.91 17.80
C SER A 201 -3.39 -8.52 17.85
N THR A 202 -4.21 -7.48 17.89
CA THR A 202 -3.74 -6.10 18.09
C THR A 202 -3.84 -5.77 19.56
N VAL A 203 -2.75 -5.31 20.14
CA VAL A 203 -2.65 -4.88 21.53
C VAL A 203 -2.38 -3.38 21.55
N GLU A 204 -3.18 -2.63 22.29
CA GLU A 204 -2.91 -1.20 22.50
C GLU A 204 -1.78 -1.03 23.52
N ILE A 205 -0.66 -0.47 23.09
CA ILE A 205 0.49 -0.14 23.90
C ILE A 205 0.69 1.38 23.82
N ASN A 206 0.10 2.08 24.76
CA ASN A 206 0.18 3.55 24.81
C ASN A 206 1.53 4.04 25.39
N ASP A 207 2.19 3.21 26.18
CA ASP A 207 3.46 3.51 26.79
C ASP A 207 4.44 2.35 26.57
N LEU A 208 5.45 2.57 25.75
CA LEU A 208 6.51 1.60 25.48
C LEU A 208 7.37 1.28 26.73
N ALA A 209 7.37 2.14 27.76
CA ALA A 209 8.06 1.87 29.03
C ALA A 209 7.31 0.85 29.91
N SER A 210 6.04 0.54 29.56
CA SER A 210 5.25 -0.45 30.32
C SER A 210 5.92 -1.83 30.32
N PRO A 211 5.98 -2.51 31.49
CA PRO A 211 6.47 -3.89 31.57
C PRO A 211 5.63 -4.89 30.77
N GLU A 212 4.38 -4.56 30.47
CA GLU A 212 3.50 -5.41 29.64
C GLU A 212 4.10 -5.71 28.26
N LEU A 213 4.86 -4.76 27.70
CA LEU A 213 5.53 -4.98 26.42
C LEU A 213 6.51 -6.15 26.50
N ASP A 214 7.23 -6.29 27.62
CA ASP A 214 8.21 -7.37 27.83
C ASP A 214 7.53 -8.75 27.90
N GLU A 215 6.28 -8.81 28.38
CA GLU A 215 5.48 -10.04 28.41
C GLU A 215 5.03 -10.46 26.99
N TYR A 216 4.73 -9.49 26.11
CA TYR A 216 4.26 -9.78 24.74
C TYR A 216 5.38 -10.21 23.81
N ILE A 217 6.55 -9.55 23.85
CA ILE A 217 7.60 -9.73 22.84
C ILE A 217 8.95 -10.13 23.40
N THR A 218 9.07 -10.36 24.70
CA THR A 218 10.28 -10.56 25.50
C THR A 218 11.10 -9.29 25.72
N GLU A 219 11.78 -9.19 26.85
CA GLU A 219 12.58 -8.03 27.27
C GLU A 219 13.59 -7.58 26.19
N ARG A 220 14.25 -8.53 25.53
CA ARG A 220 15.22 -8.21 24.48
C ARG A 220 14.61 -7.41 23.34
N TYR A 221 13.48 -7.88 22.78
CA TYR A 221 12.84 -7.22 21.66
C TYR A 221 12.11 -5.95 22.09
N ALA A 222 11.62 -5.91 23.33
CA ALA A 222 11.00 -4.72 23.89
C ALA A 222 12.02 -3.58 24.04
N ASN A 223 13.22 -3.88 24.55
CA ASN A 223 14.30 -2.90 24.66
C ASN A 223 14.75 -2.41 23.28
N GLN A 224 14.92 -3.31 22.32
CA GLN A 224 15.24 -2.93 20.94
C GLN A 224 14.16 -2.01 20.35
N LEU A 225 12.88 -2.32 20.52
CA LEU A 225 11.79 -1.50 20.02
C LEU A 225 11.76 -0.11 20.67
N ARG A 226 12.06 -0.01 21.98
CA ARG A 226 12.19 1.27 22.69
C ARG A 226 13.29 2.12 22.07
N GLU A 227 14.48 1.55 21.90
CA GLU A 227 15.64 2.22 21.28
C GLU A 227 15.32 2.65 19.82
N ASP A 228 14.78 1.75 19.01
CA ASP A 228 14.43 2.04 17.63
C ASP A 228 13.37 3.14 17.52
N THR A 229 12.37 3.13 18.40
CA THR A 229 11.31 4.15 18.41
C THR A 229 11.86 5.50 18.84
N GLU A 230 12.71 5.54 19.86
CA GLU A 230 13.40 6.76 20.31
C GLU A 230 14.28 7.33 19.18
N LEU A 231 14.98 6.48 18.46
CA LEU A 231 15.78 6.88 17.30
C LEU A 231 14.92 7.45 16.18
N VAL A 232 13.79 6.79 15.86
CA VAL A 232 12.83 7.30 14.86
C VAL A 232 12.29 8.68 15.25
N GLU A 233 11.92 8.88 16.52
CA GLU A 233 11.39 10.16 16.99
C GLU A 233 12.47 11.26 17.07
N GLY A 234 13.72 10.88 17.23
CA GLY A 234 14.86 11.81 17.27
C GLY A 234 15.40 12.21 15.89
N VAL A 235 15.30 11.34 14.90
CA VAL A 235 15.89 11.54 13.56
C VAL A 235 14.90 12.07 12.54
N TYR A 236 13.66 11.60 12.59
CA TYR A 236 12.63 11.97 11.59
C TYR A 236 11.65 12.99 12.16
N ASP A 237 11.36 14.02 11.37
CA ASP A 237 10.32 14.99 11.70
C ASP A 237 8.98 14.32 11.96
N ALA A 238 8.13 14.91 12.80
CA ALA A 238 6.77 14.45 13.01
C ALA A 238 5.99 14.39 11.68
N PHE A 239 5.04 13.46 11.58
CA PHE A 239 4.26 13.31 10.36
C PHE A 239 3.46 14.59 10.06
N ASP A 240 3.76 15.20 8.92
CA ASP A 240 3.06 16.35 8.36
C ASP A 240 2.19 15.91 7.18
N ARG A 241 0.86 15.90 7.39
CA ARG A 241 -0.10 15.52 6.36
C ARG A 241 -0.08 16.45 5.16
N GLU A 242 0.15 17.74 5.37
CA GLU A 242 0.20 18.69 4.27
C GLU A 242 1.46 18.49 3.40
N ALA A 243 2.60 18.19 4.01
CA ALA A 243 3.81 17.81 3.28
C ALA A 243 3.60 16.50 2.48
N TYR A 244 2.88 15.51 3.06
CA TYR A 244 2.48 14.32 2.31
C TYR A 244 1.59 14.66 1.11
N LEU A 245 0.57 15.49 1.29
CA LEU A 245 -0.34 15.88 0.21
C LEU A 245 0.36 16.68 -0.92
N ARG A 246 1.45 17.37 -0.60
CA ARG A 246 2.30 18.04 -1.59
C ARG A 246 3.37 17.13 -2.21
N ALA A 247 3.36 15.83 -1.89
CA ALA A 247 4.36 14.87 -2.34
C ALA A 247 5.81 15.21 -1.92
N GLU A 248 5.99 15.83 -0.76
CA GLU A 248 7.28 16.21 -0.16
C GLU A 248 7.73 15.21 0.93
N LEU A 249 6.79 14.45 1.48
CA LEU A 249 6.99 13.47 2.55
C LEU A 249 6.25 12.18 2.20
N ALA A 250 6.91 11.04 2.35
CA ALA A 250 6.31 9.72 2.20
C ALA A 250 6.20 9.02 3.58
N PRO A 251 4.99 8.73 4.06
CA PRO A 251 4.81 7.80 5.18
C PRO A 251 5.32 6.41 4.79
N VAL A 252 6.03 5.75 5.72
CA VAL A 252 6.55 4.40 5.52
C VAL A 252 5.91 3.43 6.49
N PHE A 253 5.42 2.33 5.97
CA PHE A 253 4.90 1.20 6.72
C PHE A 253 5.75 -0.03 6.46
N PHE A 254 5.91 -0.86 7.48
CA PHE A 254 6.59 -2.12 7.41
C PHE A 254 5.61 -3.28 7.62
N GLY A 255 5.83 -4.41 6.94
CA GLY A 255 4.94 -5.54 7.13
C GLY A 255 5.27 -6.78 6.29
N SER A 256 4.36 -7.74 6.36
CA SER A 256 4.35 -8.94 5.53
C SER A 256 2.94 -9.17 5.00
N ALA A 257 2.72 -8.84 3.73
CA ALA A 257 1.40 -8.98 3.11
C ALA A 257 0.92 -10.44 3.11
N VAL A 258 1.81 -11.41 2.91
CA VAL A 258 1.44 -12.85 2.94
C VAL A 258 0.84 -13.23 4.29
N ASN A 259 1.38 -12.70 5.37
CA ASN A 259 0.99 -13.02 6.74
C ASN A 259 0.04 -11.99 7.37
N ASN A 260 -0.52 -11.05 6.59
CA ASN A 260 -1.47 -10.01 7.01
C ASN A 260 -0.89 -8.90 7.94
N PHE A 261 0.44 -8.83 8.14
CA PHE A 261 1.06 -7.85 9.04
C PHE A 261 1.27 -6.50 8.40
N GLY A 262 0.96 -5.44 9.14
CA GLY A 262 1.11 -4.06 8.70
C GLY A 262 0.10 -3.63 7.62
N VAL A 263 -0.73 -4.54 7.11
CA VAL A 263 -1.67 -4.27 6.01
C VAL A 263 -2.91 -3.55 6.50
N LYS A 264 -3.46 -3.97 7.65
CA LYS A 264 -4.62 -3.31 8.27
C LYS A 264 -4.25 -1.91 8.71
N GLU A 265 -3.11 -1.76 9.37
CA GLU A 265 -2.55 -0.49 9.82
C GLU A 265 -2.32 0.46 8.63
N LEU A 266 -1.76 -0.05 7.53
CA LEU A 266 -1.63 0.71 6.28
C LEU A 266 -2.99 1.19 5.78
N LEU A 267 -4.01 0.31 5.70
CA LEU A 267 -5.34 0.66 5.21
C LEU A 267 -6.02 1.70 6.11
N GLU A 268 -5.99 1.52 7.41
CA GLU A 268 -6.60 2.42 8.38
C GLU A 268 -5.94 3.81 8.38
N CYS A 269 -4.63 3.86 8.33
CA CYS A 269 -3.91 5.12 8.17
C CYS A 269 -4.21 5.75 6.79
N PHE A 270 -4.16 4.96 5.72
CA PHE A 270 -4.46 5.42 4.36
C PHE A 270 -5.79 6.17 4.28
N ILE A 271 -6.89 5.61 4.80
CA ILE A 271 -8.21 6.26 4.72
C ILE A 271 -8.29 7.59 5.47
N ARG A 272 -7.41 7.82 6.46
CA ARG A 272 -7.33 9.07 7.23
C ARG A 272 -6.48 10.14 6.55
N ILE A 273 -5.32 9.77 6.01
CA ILE A 273 -4.36 10.73 5.47
C ILE A 273 -4.50 10.98 3.98
N ALA A 274 -4.94 9.97 3.20
CA ALA A 274 -5.03 10.07 1.75
C ALA A 274 -6.01 11.18 1.30
N PRO A 275 -5.74 11.83 0.16
CA PRO A 275 -6.63 12.84 -0.36
C PRO A 275 -7.96 12.26 -0.84
N SER A 276 -9.01 13.06 -0.79
CA SER A 276 -10.19 12.92 -1.65
C SER A 276 -9.82 13.31 -3.08
N PRO A 277 -10.72 13.09 -4.08
CA PRO A 277 -10.47 13.51 -5.45
C PRO A 277 -9.91 14.93 -5.55
N ARG A 278 -8.80 15.06 -6.26
CA ARG A 278 -8.05 16.30 -6.39
C ARG A 278 -8.43 17.05 -7.67
N PRO A 279 -8.28 18.40 -7.69
CA PRO A 279 -8.35 19.15 -8.95
C PRO A 279 -7.35 18.61 -9.98
N ALA A 280 -7.79 18.44 -11.21
CA ALA A 280 -6.98 17.90 -12.29
C ALA A 280 -6.66 18.99 -13.34
N PRO A 281 -5.37 19.30 -13.58
CA PRO A 281 -4.99 20.23 -14.64
C PRO A 281 -5.19 19.61 -16.02
N THR A 282 -5.74 20.39 -16.94
CA THR A 282 -5.85 20.06 -18.35
C THR A 282 -5.11 21.11 -19.18
N GLU A 283 -5.06 20.96 -20.49
CA GLU A 283 -4.43 21.94 -21.39
C GLU A 283 -5.07 23.34 -21.31
N THR A 284 -6.35 23.41 -20.99
CA THR A 284 -7.12 24.66 -21.07
C THR A 284 -7.61 25.19 -19.74
N ARG A 285 -7.73 24.32 -18.70
CA ARG A 285 -8.28 24.70 -17.40
C ARG A 285 -7.94 23.68 -16.31
N ILE A 286 -8.21 24.06 -15.07
CA ILE A 286 -8.27 23.10 -13.95
C ILE A 286 -9.70 22.58 -13.85
N VAL A 287 -9.85 21.25 -13.79
CA VAL A 287 -11.12 20.56 -13.56
C VAL A 287 -11.30 20.34 -12.07
N GLU A 288 -12.32 20.96 -11.50
CA GLU A 288 -12.65 20.82 -10.09
C GLU A 288 -13.57 19.62 -9.85
N PRO A 289 -13.36 18.81 -8.80
CA PRO A 289 -14.19 17.65 -8.50
C PRO A 289 -15.69 17.99 -8.29
N ALA A 290 -16.00 19.19 -7.85
CA ALA A 290 -17.35 19.65 -7.55
C ALA A 290 -18.00 20.47 -8.70
N GLU A 291 -17.37 20.54 -9.88
CA GLU A 291 -17.95 21.30 -10.99
C GLU A 291 -19.29 20.72 -11.48
N ALA A 292 -20.16 21.57 -11.98
CA ALA A 292 -21.51 21.18 -12.41
C ALA A 292 -21.53 20.28 -13.65
N LYS A 293 -20.49 20.36 -14.49
CA LYS A 293 -20.37 19.56 -15.71
C LYS A 293 -19.51 18.33 -15.46
N MET A 294 -19.96 17.18 -15.91
CA MET A 294 -19.15 15.97 -15.90
C MET A 294 -17.95 16.13 -16.84
N THR A 295 -16.78 15.90 -16.32
CA THR A 295 -15.53 15.82 -17.09
C THR A 295 -14.84 14.50 -16.75
N GLY A 296 -14.27 13.85 -17.75
CA GLY A 296 -13.56 12.58 -17.58
C GLY A 296 -12.58 12.35 -18.72
N PHE A 297 -11.71 11.37 -18.54
CA PHE A 297 -10.84 10.86 -19.60
C PHE A 297 -10.78 9.33 -19.54
N VAL A 298 -10.51 8.74 -20.68
CA VAL A 298 -10.38 7.29 -20.80
C VAL A 298 -8.91 6.93 -20.55
N PHE A 299 -8.63 6.30 -19.42
CA PHE A 299 -7.27 5.82 -19.11
C PHE A 299 -7.06 4.36 -19.56
N LYS A 300 -8.16 3.60 -19.73
CA LYS A 300 -8.10 2.21 -20.19
C LYS A 300 -9.39 1.80 -20.88
N ILE A 301 -9.26 0.89 -21.86
CA ILE A 301 -10.39 0.22 -22.52
C ILE A 301 -10.25 -1.28 -22.24
N HIS A 302 -11.23 -1.86 -21.57
CA HIS A 302 -11.33 -3.30 -21.35
C HIS A 302 -12.12 -3.95 -22.49
N ALA A 303 -11.56 -5.01 -23.06
CA ALA A 303 -12.25 -5.86 -24.00
C ALA A 303 -12.60 -7.20 -23.35
N ASN A 304 -13.75 -7.77 -23.71
CA ASN A 304 -14.19 -9.10 -23.29
C ASN A 304 -14.25 -9.30 -21.76
N MET A 305 -14.68 -8.28 -20.99
CA MET A 305 -14.92 -8.41 -19.54
C MET A 305 -15.98 -9.45 -19.22
N ASP A 306 -17.03 -9.53 -20.03
CA ASP A 306 -17.99 -10.63 -20.01
C ASP A 306 -17.64 -11.63 -21.12
N PRO A 307 -17.37 -12.90 -20.81
CA PRO A 307 -17.07 -13.93 -21.80
C PRO A 307 -18.17 -14.13 -22.84
N ASN A 308 -19.41 -13.75 -22.51
CA ASN A 308 -20.58 -13.88 -23.39
C ASN A 308 -20.79 -12.66 -24.31
N HIS A 309 -20.09 -11.57 -24.07
CA HIS A 309 -20.20 -10.33 -24.82
C HIS A 309 -18.83 -9.85 -25.33
N ARG A 310 -18.80 -9.40 -26.58
CA ARG A 310 -17.58 -8.83 -27.21
C ARG A 310 -17.47 -7.31 -27.03
N ASP A 311 -18.09 -6.78 -26.01
CA ASP A 311 -18.14 -5.35 -25.77
C ASP A 311 -16.78 -4.82 -25.28
N ARG A 312 -16.51 -3.56 -25.61
CA ARG A 312 -15.39 -2.79 -25.09
C ARG A 312 -15.95 -1.74 -24.15
N ILE A 313 -15.44 -1.74 -22.92
CA ILE A 313 -15.84 -0.83 -21.85
C ILE A 313 -14.66 0.11 -21.55
N ALA A 314 -14.93 1.42 -21.58
CA ALA A 314 -13.98 2.48 -21.29
C ALA A 314 -14.25 3.08 -19.91
#